data_ba7f384e8a0707888e1c3587a4025301
#
_entry.id   ba7f384e8a0707888e1c3587a4025301
#
_cell.length_a   1.000
_cell.length_b   1.000
_cell.length_c   1.000
_cell.angle_alpha   90.00
_cell.angle_beta   90.00
_cell.angle_gamma   90.00
#
_symmetry.space_group_name_H-M   'P 1'
#
loop_
_entity.id
_entity.type
_entity.pdbx_description
1 polymer ?
#
loop_
_entity_poly.entity_id
_entity_poly.type
_entity_poly.pdbx_seq_one_letter_code
_entity_poly.pdbx_strand_id
1 'polypeptide(L)'
;MKTKNTQKAECAGGIIINQLNKIAIVNQNHDSWSLPKGHIDKGETAIDAAIREIYEETGIINPTLIKKVGVYERYRIGLDGNDDLSELKRIHIFLFKSTQKILKPIDKNNPEAKWIDIKEVENYLTHREDINFFKKNIKLLIK
;
A
#
# COMPACT_ATOMS: atom_id res chain seq x y z
N MET A 1 22.84 4.89 19.47
CA MET A 1 22.77 4.05 19.66
C MET A 1 21.78 3.24 19.40
N LYS A 2 21.13 2.86 19.90
CA LYS A 2 20.38 2.02 19.57
C LYS A 2 19.05 2.22 19.38
N THR A 3 18.48 1.67 18.45
CA THR A 3 17.08 1.71 18.17
C THR A 3 16.39 0.57 18.86
N LYS A 4 16.85 0.24 20.04
CA LYS A 4 16.25 -0.88 20.76
C LYS A 4 14.78 -0.70 21.06
N ASN A 5 14.27 0.54 20.98
CA ASN A 5 12.86 0.78 21.20
C ASN A 5 12.05 0.79 19.90
N THR A 6 12.68 0.52 18.77
CA THR A 6 11.97 0.44 17.51
C THR A 6 11.19 -0.85 17.45
N GLN A 7 9.90 -0.75 17.19
CA GLN A 7 9.03 -1.91 16.98
C GLN A 7 9.05 -2.28 15.51
N LYS A 8 9.11 -3.57 15.22
CA LYS A 8 8.96 -4.04 13.86
C LYS A 8 7.53 -4.51 13.64
N ALA A 9 6.94 -4.05 12.57
CA ALA A 9 5.57 -4.42 12.24
C ALA A 9 5.54 -5.13 10.89
N GLU A 10 4.86 -6.28 10.84
CA GLU A 10 4.63 -6.98 9.58
C GLU A 10 3.37 -6.43 8.96
N CYS A 11 3.47 -5.99 7.71
CA CYS A 11 2.37 -5.38 7.00
C CYS A 11 2.20 -6.05 5.65
N ALA A 12 1.02 -5.93 5.07
CA ALA A 12 0.76 -6.45 3.74
C ALA A 12 -0.19 -5.53 3.01
N GLY A 13 -0.07 -5.50 1.70
CA GLY A 13 -0.94 -4.71 0.87
C GLY A 13 -0.75 -5.06 -0.59
N GLY A 14 -1.20 -4.17 -1.47
CA GLY A 14 -1.19 -4.51 -2.87
C GLY A 14 -1.01 -3.37 -3.83
N ILE A 15 -0.58 -3.75 -5.02
CA ILE A 15 -0.67 -2.94 -6.20
C ILE A 15 -1.85 -3.52 -6.97
N ILE A 16 -2.94 -2.78 -7.05
CA ILE A 16 -4.15 -3.23 -7.75
C ILE A 16 -4.23 -2.48 -9.06
N ILE A 17 -4.20 -3.21 -10.17
CA ILE A 17 -4.25 -2.61 -11.49
C ILE A 17 -5.58 -2.93 -12.17
N ASN A 18 -6.16 -1.94 -12.85
CA ASN A 18 -7.38 -2.16 -13.60
C ASN A 18 -7.09 -2.25 -15.11
N GLN A 19 -8.13 -2.47 -15.91
CA GLN A 19 -7.97 -2.64 -17.34
C GLN A 19 -7.55 -1.36 -18.08
N LEU A 20 -7.58 -0.22 -17.42
CA LEU A 20 -7.11 1.04 -17.99
C LEU A 20 -5.68 1.38 -17.56
N ASN A 21 -4.98 0.41 -16.99
CA ASN A 21 -3.62 0.58 -16.47
C ASN A 21 -3.55 1.67 -15.39
N LYS A 22 -4.56 1.70 -14.53
CA LYS A 22 -4.56 2.59 -13.37
C LYS A 22 -4.35 1.77 -12.10
N ILE A 23 -3.73 2.39 -11.12
CA ILE A 23 -3.38 1.78 -9.85
C ILE A 23 -4.19 2.46 -8.74
N ALA A 24 -4.70 1.68 -7.81
CA ALA A 24 -5.43 2.23 -6.67
C ALA A 24 -4.45 2.71 -5.61
N ILE A 25 -4.52 3.97 -5.27
CA ILE A 25 -3.71 4.54 -4.18
C ILE A 25 -4.61 5.23 -3.17
N VAL A 26 -4.12 5.37 -1.96
CA VAL A 26 -4.92 5.86 -0.84
C VAL A 26 -4.24 7.03 -0.16
N ASN A 27 -5.05 7.96 0.34
CA ASN A 27 -4.58 9.10 1.09
C ASN A 27 -4.85 8.87 2.56
N GLN A 28 -3.79 8.82 3.35
CA GLN A 28 -3.91 8.66 4.80
C GLN A 28 -3.54 9.98 5.47
N ASN A 29 -4.25 10.33 6.52
CA ASN A 29 -3.96 11.53 7.29
C ASN A 29 -3.93 12.79 6.41
N HIS A 30 -4.75 12.81 5.36
CA HIS A 30 -4.96 13.95 4.45
C HIS A 30 -3.81 14.26 3.48
N ASP A 31 -2.58 13.97 3.84
CA ASP A 31 -1.43 14.34 3.00
C ASP A 31 -0.47 13.21 2.68
N SER A 32 -0.78 12.00 3.05
CA SER A 32 0.14 10.89 2.85
C SER A 32 -0.46 9.87 1.90
N TRP A 33 -0.03 9.90 0.65
CA TRP A 33 -0.48 8.95 -0.36
C TRP A 33 0.40 7.71 -0.38
N SER A 34 -0.22 6.56 -0.39
CA SER A 34 0.50 5.29 -0.39
C SER A 34 -0.28 4.22 -1.12
N LEU A 35 0.36 3.06 -1.29
CA LEU A 35 -0.35 1.86 -1.71
C LEU A 35 -1.22 1.40 -0.54
N PRO A 36 -2.40 0.80 -0.80
CA PRO A 36 -3.23 0.29 0.29
C PRO A 36 -2.51 -0.86 1.00
N LYS A 37 -2.38 -0.74 2.31
CA LYS A 37 -1.67 -1.71 3.13
C LYS A 37 -1.92 -1.45 4.60
N GLY A 38 -1.65 -2.45 5.42
CA GLY A 38 -1.73 -2.30 6.86
C GLY A 38 -1.15 -3.50 7.58
N HIS A 39 -1.29 -3.51 8.88
CA HIS A 39 -0.70 -4.56 9.73
C HIS A 39 -1.34 -5.91 9.47
N ILE A 40 -0.52 -6.95 9.53
CA ILE A 40 -1.02 -8.33 9.47
C ILE A 40 -1.51 -8.67 10.88
N ASP A 41 -2.78 -9.03 11.00
CA ASP A 41 -3.35 -9.37 12.30
C ASP A 41 -2.95 -10.79 12.68
N LYS A 42 -3.00 -11.06 13.98
CA LYS A 42 -2.66 -12.37 14.49
C LYS A 42 -3.52 -13.43 13.82
N GLY A 43 -2.88 -14.44 13.27
CA GLY A 43 -3.59 -15.53 12.61
C GLY A 43 -3.84 -15.34 11.14
N GLU A 44 -3.57 -14.13 10.61
CA GLU A 44 -3.73 -13.89 9.17
C GLU A 44 -2.46 -14.27 8.41
N THR A 45 -2.63 -14.72 7.18
CA THR A 45 -1.51 -14.78 6.24
C THR A 45 -1.29 -13.40 5.66
N ALA A 46 -0.16 -13.17 5.02
CA ALA A 46 0.12 -11.89 4.37
C ALA A 46 -0.92 -11.59 3.27
N ILE A 47 -1.32 -12.61 2.49
CA ILE A 47 -2.32 -12.42 1.44
C ILE A 47 -3.68 -12.05 2.04
N ASP A 48 -4.09 -12.72 3.11
CA ASP A 48 -5.36 -12.41 3.77
C ASP A 48 -5.37 -10.97 4.28
N ALA A 49 -4.27 -10.56 4.89
CA ALA A 49 -4.15 -9.20 5.40
C ALA A 49 -4.18 -8.19 4.25
N ALA A 50 -3.50 -8.49 3.14
CA ALA A 50 -3.49 -7.61 1.98
C ALA A 50 -4.91 -7.42 1.44
N ILE A 51 -5.67 -8.50 1.27
CA ILE A 51 -7.04 -8.44 0.75
C ILE A 51 -7.93 -7.64 1.68
N ARG A 52 -7.80 -7.86 2.98
CA ARG A 52 -8.60 -7.13 3.98
C ARG A 52 -8.27 -5.64 3.97
N GLU A 53 -6.98 -5.29 3.97
CA GLU A 53 -6.56 -3.89 3.98
C GLU A 53 -6.98 -3.18 2.68
N ILE A 54 -6.88 -3.87 1.55
CA ILE A 54 -7.33 -3.32 0.28
C ILE A 54 -8.82 -2.99 0.36
N TYR A 55 -9.61 -3.90 0.91
CA TYR A 55 -11.04 -3.67 1.06
C TYR A 55 -11.31 -2.48 1.98
N GLU A 56 -10.66 -2.44 3.13
CA GLU A 56 -10.89 -1.37 4.11
C GLU A 56 -10.49 0.00 3.57
N GLU A 57 -9.40 0.07 2.82
CA GLU A 57 -8.85 1.35 2.40
C GLU A 57 -9.35 1.80 1.03
N THR A 58 -9.86 0.92 0.19
CA THR A 58 -10.31 1.28 -1.15
C THR A 58 -11.74 0.87 -1.46
N GLY A 59 -12.30 -0.06 -0.71
CA GLY A 59 -13.61 -0.62 -1.02
C GLY A 59 -13.59 -1.68 -2.11
N ILE A 60 -12.41 -2.08 -2.60
CA ILE A 60 -12.33 -3.11 -3.64
C ILE A 60 -12.67 -4.47 -3.05
N ILE A 61 -13.62 -5.16 -3.68
CA ILE A 61 -14.10 -6.46 -3.27
C ILE A 61 -13.53 -7.54 -4.18
N ASN A 62 -12.99 -8.60 -3.56
CA ASN A 62 -12.50 -9.77 -4.29
C ASN A 62 -11.53 -9.46 -5.42
N PRO A 63 -10.44 -8.75 -5.14
CA PRO A 63 -9.45 -8.53 -6.19
C PRO A 63 -8.82 -9.87 -6.56
N THR A 64 -8.42 -10.01 -7.83
CA THR A 64 -7.80 -11.24 -8.31
C THR A 64 -6.30 -11.19 -8.07
N LEU A 65 -5.78 -12.13 -7.29
CA LEU A 65 -4.34 -12.21 -7.03
C LEU A 65 -3.61 -12.69 -8.29
N ILE A 66 -2.57 -11.97 -8.67
CA ILE A 66 -1.71 -12.34 -9.78
C ILE A 66 -0.42 -12.97 -9.27
N LYS A 67 0.31 -12.27 -8.41
CA LYS A 67 1.57 -12.78 -7.87
C LYS A 67 2.07 -11.91 -6.73
N LYS A 68 3.05 -12.42 -5.99
CA LYS A 68 3.76 -11.61 -5.00
C LYS A 68 4.77 -10.74 -5.75
N VAL A 69 4.81 -9.44 -5.45
CA VAL A 69 5.76 -8.51 -6.07
C VAL A 69 7.05 -8.47 -5.28
N GLY A 70 6.97 -8.33 -3.97
CA GLY A 70 8.16 -8.28 -3.15
C GLY A 70 7.87 -7.80 -1.75
N VAL A 71 8.95 -7.48 -1.03
CA VAL A 71 8.90 -7.00 0.34
C VAL A 71 9.84 -5.81 0.45
N TYR A 72 9.44 -4.77 1.16
CA TYR A 72 10.35 -3.67 1.44
C TYR A 72 10.06 -3.13 2.84
N GLU A 73 10.98 -2.31 3.34
CA GLU A 73 10.85 -1.76 4.68
C GLU A 73 10.85 -0.24 4.62
N ARG A 74 10.08 0.37 5.50
CA ARG A 74 10.13 1.80 5.73
C ARG A 74 9.65 2.11 7.12
N TYR A 75 10.11 3.24 7.65
CA TYR A 75 9.62 3.71 8.92
C TYR A 75 8.23 4.31 8.75
N ARG A 76 7.50 4.35 9.86
CA ARG A 76 6.22 5.02 9.91
C ARG A 76 6.42 6.51 9.62
N ILE A 77 5.44 7.15 8.98
CA ILE A 77 5.46 8.58 8.77
C ILE A 77 4.91 9.26 10.01
N GLY A 78 5.70 10.13 10.62
CA GLY A 78 5.28 10.88 11.79
C GLY A 78 4.38 12.05 11.44
N LEU A 79 3.80 12.64 12.45
CA LEU A 79 2.89 13.78 12.27
C LEU A 79 3.59 14.99 11.64
N ASP A 80 4.90 15.09 11.80
CA ASP A 80 5.69 16.17 11.21
C ASP A 80 6.13 15.88 9.79
N GLY A 81 5.72 14.74 9.23
CA GLY A 81 6.09 14.35 7.87
C GLY A 81 7.42 13.64 7.76
N ASN A 82 8.17 13.53 8.85
CA ASN A 82 9.46 12.84 8.85
C ASN A 82 9.29 11.40 9.34
N ASP A 83 10.34 10.59 9.19
CA ASP A 83 10.32 9.22 9.65
C ASP A 83 10.11 9.16 11.16
N ASP A 84 9.17 8.32 11.57
CA ASP A 84 8.95 8.01 12.96
C ASP A 84 9.70 6.72 13.25
N LEU A 85 10.84 6.84 13.91
CA LEU A 85 11.72 5.69 14.12
C LEU A 85 11.20 4.71 15.18
N SER A 86 10.03 4.99 15.75
CA SER A 86 9.45 4.06 16.74
C SER A 86 8.88 2.81 16.08
N GLU A 87 8.58 2.86 14.77
CA GLU A 87 8.04 1.70 14.09
C GLU A 87 8.66 1.53 12.71
N LEU A 88 9.27 0.37 12.48
CA LEU A 88 9.79 -0.02 11.17
C LEU A 88 8.80 -1.02 10.59
N LYS A 89 8.21 -0.69 9.46
CA LYS A 89 7.23 -1.56 8.78
C LYS A 89 7.93 -2.41 7.74
N ARG A 90 7.69 -3.70 7.79
CA ARG A 90 8.12 -4.63 6.75
C ARG A 90 6.87 -4.98 5.94
N ILE A 91 6.85 -4.57 4.69
CA ILE A 91 5.64 -4.55 3.88
C ILE A 91 5.71 -5.56 2.75
N HIS A 92 4.78 -6.52 2.78
CA HIS A 92 4.64 -7.54 1.74
C HIS A 92 3.63 -7.04 0.71
N ILE A 93 4.05 -6.91 -0.53
CA ILE A 93 3.20 -6.37 -1.60
C ILE A 93 2.90 -7.43 -2.63
N PHE A 94 1.61 -7.55 -2.95
CA PHE A 94 1.11 -8.48 -3.97
C PHE A 94 0.48 -7.69 -5.11
N LEU A 95 0.52 -8.25 -6.30
CA LEU A 95 -0.13 -7.67 -7.47
C LEU A 95 -1.50 -8.29 -7.63
N PHE A 96 -2.50 -7.43 -7.74
CA PHE A 96 -3.88 -7.85 -7.96
C PHE A 96 -4.45 -7.16 -9.19
N LYS A 97 -5.50 -7.73 -9.74
CA LYS A 97 -6.31 -7.09 -10.76
C LYS A 97 -7.72 -6.86 -10.22
N SER A 98 -8.35 -5.79 -10.68
CA SER A 98 -9.75 -5.52 -10.35
C SER A 98 -10.39 -4.76 -11.49
N THR A 99 -11.67 -5.07 -11.74
CA THR A 99 -12.47 -4.32 -12.72
C THR A 99 -13.40 -3.34 -12.04
N GLN A 100 -13.31 -3.23 -10.71
CA GLN A 100 -14.19 -2.35 -9.95
C GLN A 100 -13.89 -0.89 -10.28
N LYS A 101 -14.90 -0.13 -10.64
CA LYS A 101 -14.70 1.25 -11.06
C LYS A 101 -14.70 2.25 -9.91
N ILE A 102 -15.61 2.07 -8.97
CA ILE A 102 -15.80 3.02 -7.89
C ILE A 102 -15.05 2.58 -6.66
N LEU A 103 -14.21 3.46 -6.14
CA LEU A 103 -13.48 3.22 -4.90
C LEU A 103 -14.19 3.96 -3.78
N LYS A 104 -14.45 3.24 -2.69
CA LYS A 104 -15.16 3.82 -1.55
C LYS A 104 -14.57 3.22 -0.28
N PRO A 105 -13.61 3.92 0.35
CA PRO A 105 -13.01 3.41 1.59
C PRO A 105 -14.06 3.08 2.65
N ILE A 106 -13.85 1.98 3.33
CA ILE A 106 -14.71 1.55 4.42
C ILE A 106 -14.20 2.14 5.73
N ASP A 107 -12.86 2.21 5.88
CA ASP A 107 -12.24 2.74 7.07
C ASP A 107 -12.37 4.27 7.08
N LYS A 108 -12.95 4.79 8.15
CA LYS A 108 -13.17 6.23 8.28
C LYS A 108 -11.87 7.02 8.36
N ASN A 109 -10.76 6.38 8.68
CA ASN A 109 -9.46 7.03 8.78
C ASN A 109 -8.76 7.14 7.43
N ASN A 110 -9.33 6.56 6.39
CA ASN A 110 -8.80 6.64 5.04
C ASN A 110 -9.83 7.33 4.16
N PRO A 111 -9.87 8.66 4.18
CA PRO A 111 -10.93 9.41 3.52
C PRO A 111 -10.93 9.34 2.00
N GLU A 112 -9.83 8.94 1.41
CA GLU A 112 -9.69 9.04 -0.04
C GLU A 112 -8.96 7.87 -0.66
N ALA A 113 -9.51 7.33 -1.76
CA ALA A 113 -8.81 6.36 -2.60
C ALA A 113 -9.06 6.76 -4.04
N LYS A 114 -8.05 6.60 -4.89
CA LYS A 114 -8.14 7.01 -6.30
C LYS A 114 -7.48 6.00 -7.21
N TRP A 115 -8.06 5.85 -8.41
CA TRP A 115 -7.39 5.16 -9.50
C TRP A 115 -6.50 6.18 -10.19
N ILE A 116 -5.18 5.95 -10.19
CA ILE A 116 -4.21 6.86 -10.77
C ILE A 116 -3.50 6.16 -11.91
N ASP A 117 -3.33 6.84 -13.03
CA ASP A 117 -2.60 6.29 -14.17
C ASP A 117 -1.25 5.79 -13.68
N ILE A 118 -0.86 4.60 -14.14
CA ILE A 118 0.37 3.95 -13.69
C ILE A 118 1.60 4.85 -13.87
N LYS A 119 1.58 5.72 -14.88
CA LYS A 119 2.70 6.62 -15.14
C LYS A 119 2.78 7.77 -14.14
N GLU A 120 1.69 8.04 -13.43
CA GLU A 120 1.63 9.14 -12.47
C GLU A 120 1.77 8.70 -11.01
N VAL A 121 1.74 7.41 -10.75
CA VAL A 121 1.73 6.91 -9.38
C VAL A 121 2.94 7.39 -8.59
N GLU A 122 4.13 7.35 -9.20
CA GLU A 122 5.32 7.77 -8.47
C GLU A 122 5.29 9.25 -8.08
N ASN A 123 4.53 10.08 -8.82
CA ASN A 123 4.39 11.48 -8.50
C ASN A 123 3.40 11.73 -7.36
N TYR A 124 2.53 10.75 -7.10
CA TYR A 124 1.55 10.86 -6.01
C TYR A 124 2.08 10.32 -4.69
N LEU A 125 2.86 9.23 -4.74
CA LEU A 125 3.31 8.57 -3.52
C LEU A 125 4.15 9.53 -2.68
N THR A 126 3.89 9.56 -1.39
CA THR A 126 4.53 10.49 -0.47
C THR A 126 5.88 9.98 0.05
N HIS A 127 5.92 8.71 0.48
CA HIS A 127 7.11 8.20 1.13
C HIS A 127 8.14 7.70 0.12
N ARG A 128 9.39 8.12 0.33
CA ARG A 128 10.51 7.77 -0.56
C ARG A 128 10.63 6.27 -0.83
N GLU A 129 10.47 5.45 0.20
CA GLU A 129 10.62 4.01 0.03
C GLU A 129 9.47 3.38 -0.77
N ASP A 130 8.27 3.93 -0.65
CA ASP A 130 7.14 3.49 -1.47
C ASP A 130 7.44 3.81 -2.93
N ILE A 131 7.95 5.01 -3.21
CA ILE A 131 8.29 5.43 -4.57
C ILE A 131 9.35 4.51 -5.15
N ASN A 132 10.42 4.27 -4.40
CA ASN A 132 11.53 3.44 -4.86
C ASN A 132 11.07 2.01 -5.16
N PHE A 133 10.26 1.44 -4.29
CA PHE A 133 9.74 0.09 -4.50
C PHE A 133 8.87 0.03 -5.75
N PHE A 134 7.98 1.00 -5.92
CA PHE A 134 7.09 1.04 -7.07
C PHE A 134 7.89 1.19 -8.36
N LYS A 135 8.83 2.12 -8.41
CA LYS A 135 9.65 2.35 -9.60
C LYS A 135 10.45 1.12 -9.97
N LYS A 136 11.02 0.45 -8.99
CA LYS A 136 11.85 -0.72 -9.21
C LYS A 136 11.05 -1.86 -9.84
N ASN A 137 9.77 -1.97 -9.50
CA ASN A 137 8.95 -3.09 -9.92
C ASN A 137 7.97 -2.80 -11.06
N ILE A 138 7.83 -1.54 -11.45
CA ILE A 138 6.82 -1.16 -12.43
C ILE A 138 6.99 -1.88 -13.77
N LYS A 139 8.20 -2.13 -14.19
CA LYS A 139 8.46 -2.81 -15.47
C LYS A 139 7.93 -4.23 -15.49
N LEU A 140 7.84 -4.86 -14.31
CA LEU A 140 7.30 -6.19 -14.20
C LEU A 140 5.77 -6.20 -14.21
N LEU A 141 5.17 -5.04 -14.00
CA LEU A 141 3.71 -4.90 -13.89
C LEU A 141 3.07 -4.56 -15.23
N ILE A 142 3.85 -3.92 -16.12
CA ILE A 142 3.30 -3.51 -17.39
C ILE A 142 3.78 -4.47 -18.43
N LYS A 143 3.10 -5.45 -18.71
CA LYS A 143 3.56 -6.29 -19.78
C LYS A 143 2.59 -6.31 -20.89
#